data_7ddfd74447b927136c0e9218e77bcda6
#
_entry.id   7ddfd74447b927136c0e9218e77bcda6
#
_cell.length_a   1.000
_cell.length_b   1.000
_cell.length_c   1.000
_cell.angle_alpha   90.00
_cell.angle_beta   90.00
_cell.angle_gamma   90.00
#
_symmetry.space_group_name_H-M   'P 1'
#
loop_
_entity.id
_entity.type
_entity.pdbx_description
1 polymer ?
#
loop_
_entity_poly.entity_id
_entity_poly.type
_entity_poly.pdbx_seq_one_letter_code
_entity_poly.pdbx_strand_id
1 'polypeptide(L)'
;MLTIGKQLNAEERLSKAIVAIMGSPKYTALAGVLMLGEKTIDEDVPTACTNGRDEKYGRAFVDELTDAELRGLVLHENYHKLYSHLTTWRHLYDIDPQLSNVACDYVINLKIMDDNKDGFATLPEGGLIDEKYRDMDTAQVFNILRKEQDEQPTGEDGDNDSQDNESEGDGEQGDGSTTGS
;
A
#
# COMPACT_ATOMS: atom_id res chain seq x y z
N MET A 1 -8.46 -18.88 40.40
CA MET A 1 -7.33 -17.99 40.09
C MET A 1 -7.28 -17.87 38.58
N LEU A 2 -7.74 -16.75 38.00
CA LEU A 2 -7.69 -16.53 36.56
C LEU A 2 -6.23 -16.25 36.20
N THR A 3 -5.59 -17.15 35.46
CA THR A 3 -4.28 -16.90 34.87
C THR A 3 -4.50 -15.89 33.74
N ILE A 4 -4.13 -14.65 33.95
CA ILE A 4 -4.07 -13.66 32.87
C ILE A 4 -2.95 -14.17 31.95
N GLY A 5 -3.31 -14.66 30.76
CA GLY A 5 -2.33 -15.08 29.77
C GLY A 5 -1.42 -13.90 29.44
N LYS A 6 -0.11 -14.16 29.32
CA LYS A 6 0.85 -13.15 28.88
C LYS A 6 0.37 -12.57 27.55
N GLN A 7 0.20 -11.25 27.47
CA GLN A 7 -0.05 -10.60 26.19
C GLN A 7 1.19 -10.75 25.31
N LEU A 8 1.01 -11.28 24.11
CA LEU A 8 2.09 -11.46 23.14
C LEU A 8 2.52 -10.10 22.59
N ASN A 9 3.83 -9.91 22.42
CA ASN A 9 4.35 -8.76 21.69
C ASN A 9 4.22 -8.95 20.17
N ALA A 10 4.55 -7.91 19.37
CA ALA A 10 4.40 -7.94 17.91
C ALA A 10 5.17 -9.10 17.25
N GLU A 11 6.40 -9.38 17.70
CA GLU A 11 7.24 -10.48 17.21
C GLU A 11 6.63 -11.85 17.52
N GLU A 12 6.11 -12.03 18.72
CA GLU A 12 5.43 -13.26 19.14
C GLU A 12 4.11 -13.45 18.37
N ARG A 13 3.36 -12.36 18.13
CA ARG A 13 2.14 -12.38 17.32
C ARG A 13 2.41 -12.74 15.87
N LEU A 14 3.43 -12.11 15.24
CA LEU A 14 3.85 -12.42 13.89
C LEU A 14 4.26 -13.90 13.76
N SER A 15 5.09 -14.39 14.69
CA SER A 15 5.48 -15.80 14.73
C SER A 15 4.30 -16.75 14.86
N LYS A 16 3.33 -16.41 15.72
CA LYS A 16 2.07 -17.16 15.88
C LYS A 16 1.27 -17.23 14.57
N ALA A 17 1.16 -16.10 13.86
CA ALA A 17 0.45 -16.04 12.58
C ALA A 17 1.12 -16.94 11.53
N ILE A 18 2.44 -16.88 11.39
CA ILE A 18 3.22 -17.71 10.46
C ILE A 18 3.04 -19.20 10.77
N VAL A 19 3.20 -19.59 12.04
CA VAL A 19 3.01 -20.99 12.47
C VAL A 19 1.59 -21.47 12.19
N ALA A 20 0.56 -20.64 12.44
CA ALA A 20 -0.82 -20.99 12.15
C ALA A 20 -1.05 -21.21 10.64
N ILE A 21 -0.48 -20.38 9.77
CA ILE A 21 -0.57 -20.55 8.31
C ILE A 21 0.13 -21.82 7.88
N MET A 22 1.36 -22.07 8.36
CA MET A 22 2.13 -23.29 8.04
C MET A 22 1.43 -24.56 8.50
N GLY A 23 0.72 -24.52 9.62
CA GLY A 23 -0.06 -25.64 10.16
C GLY A 23 -1.39 -25.88 9.42
N SER A 24 -1.82 -24.98 8.57
CA SER A 24 -3.07 -25.11 7.82
C SER A 24 -2.87 -25.96 6.55
N PRO A 25 -3.62 -27.05 6.36
CA PRO A 25 -3.56 -27.84 5.13
C PRO A 25 -3.79 -27.03 3.85
N LYS A 26 -4.57 -25.96 3.94
CA LYS A 26 -4.87 -25.02 2.87
C LYS A 26 -3.61 -24.37 2.29
N TYR A 27 -2.63 -24.09 3.14
CA TYR A 27 -1.42 -23.33 2.79
C TYR A 27 -0.14 -24.17 2.76
N THR A 28 -0.24 -25.50 2.74
CA THR A 28 0.93 -26.39 2.68
C THR A 28 1.86 -26.05 1.51
N ALA A 29 1.32 -25.68 0.35
CA ALA A 29 2.11 -25.27 -0.81
C ALA A 29 2.88 -23.96 -0.60
N LEU A 30 2.46 -23.09 0.33
CA LEU A 30 3.12 -21.84 0.65
C LEU A 30 4.27 -21.99 1.63
N ALA A 31 4.45 -23.16 2.27
CA ALA A 31 5.43 -23.35 3.35
C ALA A 31 6.84 -22.92 2.93
N GLY A 32 7.27 -23.26 1.71
CA GLY A 32 8.58 -22.87 1.17
C GLY A 32 8.73 -21.35 1.02
N VAL A 33 7.68 -20.67 0.59
CA VAL A 33 7.66 -19.20 0.43
C VAL A 33 7.65 -18.52 1.81
N LEU A 34 6.86 -19.04 2.75
CA LEU A 34 6.82 -18.56 4.13
C LEU A 34 8.17 -18.67 4.85
N MET A 35 8.99 -19.64 4.49
CA MET A 35 10.34 -19.82 5.05
C MET A 35 11.42 -19.00 4.32
N LEU A 36 11.07 -18.35 3.20
CA LEU A 36 12.02 -17.55 2.43
C LEU A 36 12.25 -16.19 3.09
N GLY A 37 13.53 -15.84 3.28
CA GLY A 37 13.95 -14.55 3.79
C GLY A 37 13.69 -14.33 5.28
N GLU A 38 14.05 -13.15 5.75
CA GLU A 38 13.82 -12.72 7.12
C GLU A 38 12.49 -11.98 7.25
N LYS A 39 11.87 -12.09 8.43
CA LYS A 39 10.66 -11.39 8.79
C LYS A 39 10.91 -10.60 10.05
N THR A 40 10.83 -9.28 9.95
CA THR A 40 11.18 -8.37 11.04
C THR A 40 10.04 -7.43 11.37
N ILE A 41 9.92 -7.09 12.65
CA ILE A 41 9.11 -5.96 13.11
C ILE A 41 9.96 -4.70 12.99
N ASP A 42 9.39 -3.65 12.40
CA ASP A 42 10.07 -2.39 12.10
C ASP A 42 9.22 -1.22 12.59
N GLU A 43 9.84 -0.25 13.26
CA GLU A 43 9.12 0.91 13.85
C GLU A 43 8.75 1.96 12.78
N ASP A 44 9.49 2.01 11.67
CA ASP A 44 9.35 3.03 10.63
C ASP A 44 8.45 2.60 9.46
N VAL A 45 8.07 1.31 9.42
CA VAL A 45 7.16 0.78 8.40
C VAL A 45 5.71 1.01 8.84
N PRO A 46 4.89 1.72 8.03
CA PRO A 46 3.51 2.02 8.44
C PRO A 46 2.59 0.79 8.47
N THR A 47 2.79 -0.17 7.55
CA THR A 47 1.98 -1.40 7.44
C THR A 47 2.86 -2.63 7.33
N ALA A 48 3.11 -3.09 6.11
CA ALA A 48 4.09 -4.13 5.79
C ALA A 48 4.65 -3.90 4.40
N CYS A 49 5.79 -4.52 4.11
CA CYS A 49 6.37 -4.53 2.77
C CYS A 49 7.31 -5.72 2.58
N THR A 50 7.50 -6.12 1.32
CA THR A 50 8.50 -7.10 0.92
C THR A 50 9.39 -6.59 -0.19
N ASN A 51 10.66 -7.03 -0.19
CA ASN A 51 11.58 -6.83 -1.31
C ASN A 51 11.61 -8.04 -2.26
N GLY A 52 10.65 -8.96 -2.14
CA GLY A 52 10.59 -10.21 -2.90
C GLY A 52 11.27 -11.39 -2.18
N ARG A 53 11.99 -11.14 -1.09
CA ARG A 53 12.62 -12.14 -0.24
C ARG A 53 12.33 -11.90 1.24
N ASP A 54 12.72 -10.75 1.77
CA ASP A 54 12.56 -10.36 3.16
C ASP A 54 11.28 -9.55 3.34
N GLU A 55 10.70 -9.60 4.52
CA GLU A 55 9.47 -8.90 4.87
C GLU A 55 9.69 -8.03 6.10
N LYS A 56 9.10 -6.83 6.10
CA LYS A 56 9.04 -5.94 7.24
C LYS A 56 7.60 -5.64 7.60
N TYR A 57 7.30 -5.65 8.89
CA TYR A 57 5.97 -5.43 9.43
C TYR A 57 6.00 -4.30 10.44
N GLY A 58 5.18 -3.27 10.26
CA GLY A 58 5.07 -2.13 11.17
C GLY A 58 4.56 -2.55 12.54
N ARG A 59 5.30 -2.21 13.62
CA ARG A 59 4.93 -2.59 14.99
C ARG A 59 3.54 -2.11 15.35
N ALA A 60 3.27 -0.82 15.19
CA ALA A 60 1.99 -0.22 15.54
C ALA A 60 0.83 -0.92 14.80
N PHE A 61 1.03 -1.18 13.51
CA PHE A 61 0.03 -1.86 12.70
C PHE A 61 -0.22 -3.30 13.16
N VAL A 62 0.85 -4.08 13.41
CA VAL A 62 0.74 -5.45 13.93
C VAL A 62 0.00 -5.48 15.27
N ASP A 63 0.24 -4.50 16.15
CA ASP A 63 -0.39 -4.45 17.48
C ASP A 63 -1.90 -4.17 17.41
N GLU A 64 -2.37 -3.45 16.37
CA GLU A 64 -3.79 -3.12 16.16
C GLU A 64 -4.59 -4.26 15.51
N LEU A 65 -3.95 -5.11 14.71
CA LEU A 65 -4.63 -6.18 13.95
C LEU A 65 -5.16 -7.29 14.86
N THR A 66 -6.28 -7.87 14.49
CA THR A 66 -6.72 -9.17 15.01
C THR A 66 -5.80 -10.30 14.53
N ASP A 67 -5.87 -11.47 15.15
CA ASP A 67 -5.10 -12.64 14.70
C ASP A 67 -5.45 -13.07 13.26
N ALA A 68 -6.71 -12.89 12.83
CA ALA A 68 -7.15 -13.23 11.48
C ALA A 68 -6.61 -12.22 10.45
N GLU A 69 -6.65 -10.93 10.77
CA GLU A 69 -6.09 -9.87 9.92
C GLU A 69 -4.58 -9.98 9.80
N LEU A 70 -3.88 -10.30 10.90
CA LEU A 70 -2.44 -10.53 10.84
C LEU A 70 -2.08 -11.73 9.95
N ARG A 71 -2.88 -12.81 9.98
CA ARG A 71 -2.71 -13.90 9.01
C ARG A 71 -2.96 -13.46 7.57
N GLY A 72 -3.96 -12.61 7.35
CA GLY A 72 -4.25 -12.02 6.05
C GLY A 72 -3.08 -11.18 5.53
N LEU A 73 -2.51 -10.34 6.38
CA LEU A 73 -1.33 -9.52 6.05
C LEU A 73 -0.12 -10.38 5.71
N VAL A 74 0.18 -11.41 6.51
CA VAL A 74 1.28 -12.34 6.23
C VAL A 74 1.07 -13.09 4.91
N LEU A 75 -0.15 -13.51 4.61
CA LEU A 75 -0.48 -14.13 3.32
C LEU A 75 -0.28 -13.15 2.17
N HIS A 76 -0.68 -11.89 2.32
CA HIS A 76 -0.53 -10.85 1.31
C HIS A 76 0.94 -10.67 0.91
N GLU A 77 1.84 -10.44 1.86
CA GLU A 77 3.27 -10.29 1.59
C GLU A 77 3.88 -11.55 0.93
N ASN A 78 3.42 -12.73 1.37
CA ASN A 78 3.90 -13.99 0.82
C ASN A 78 3.33 -14.30 -0.58
N TYR A 79 2.15 -13.82 -0.93
CA TYR A 79 1.65 -13.89 -2.30
C TYR A 79 2.42 -12.98 -3.26
N HIS A 80 2.87 -11.78 -2.82
CA HIS A 80 3.79 -10.97 -3.60
C HIS A 80 5.07 -11.74 -3.96
N LYS A 81 5.64 -12.49 -3.00
CA LYS A 81 6.81 -13.34 -3.24
C LYS A 81 6.49 -14.52 -4.14
N LEU A 82 5.37 -15.24 -3.88
CA LEU A 82 4.96 -16.40 -4.65
C LEU A 82 4.77 -16.07 -6.14
N TYR A 83 4.10 -14.96 -6.42
CA TYR A 83 3.88 -14.51 -7.80
C TYR A 83 5.07 -13.77 -8.39
N SER A 84 6.14 -13.58 -7.60
CA SER A 84 7.34 -12.86 -8.02
C SER A 84 7.00 -11.49 -8.64
N HIS A 85 6.08 -10.75 -8.01
CA HIS A 85 5.49 -9.53 -8.58
C HIS A 85 6.55 -8.52 -9.01
N LEU A 86 7.60 -8.31 -8.19
CA LEU A 86 8.68 -7.37 -8.48
C LEU A 86 9.55 -7.75 -9.71
N THR A 87 9.51 -9.00 -10.14
CA THR A 87 10.27 -9.49 -11.30
C THR A 87 9.38 -9.77 -12.50
N THR A 88 8.26 -10.47 -12.30
CA THR A 88 7.30 -10.82 -13.36
C THR A 88 6.71 -9.57 -14.02
N TRP A 89 6.35 -8.59 -13.21
CA TRP A 89 5.70 -7.36 -13.66
C TRP A 89 6.65 -6.15 -13.69
N ARG A 90 7.96 -6.37 -13.68
CA ARG A 90 8.96 -5.31 -13.70
C ARG A 90 8.69 -4.23 -14.75
N HIS A 91 8.28 -4.64 -15.94
CA HIS A 91 7.95 -3.70 -17.02
C HIS A 91 6.77 -2.76 -16.71
N LEU A 92 5.85 -3.17 -15.83
CA LEU A 92 4.77 -2.30 -15.32
C LEU A 92 5.31 -1.35 -14.25
N TYR A 93 6.16 -1.85 -13.34
CA TYR A 93 6.85 -1.03 -12.34
C TYR A 93 7.77 0.04 -12.97
N ASP A 94 8.37 -0.25 -14.13
CA ASP A 94 9.16 0.73 -14.89
C ASP A 94 8.28 1.86 -15.48
N ILE A 95 6.97 1.62 -15.66
CA ILE A 95 6.01 2.64 -16.14
C ILE A 95 5.43 3.44 -14.97
N ASP A 96 4.84 2.77 -14.00
CA ASP A 96 4.22 3.36 -12.81
C ASP A 96 4.30 2.39 -11.63
N PRO A 97 5.26 2.59 -10.71
CA PRO A 97 5.43 1.71 -9.55
C PRO A 97 4.22 1.66 -8.62
N GLN A 98 3.56 2.80 -8.41
CA GLN A 98 2.42 2.87 -7.49
C GLN A 98 1.21 2.14 -8.06
N LEU A 99 0.89 2.41 -9.32
CA LEU A 99 -0.22 1.76 -10.00
C LEU A 99 0.00 0.26 -10.12
N SER A 100 1.25 -0.17 -10.36
CA SER A 100 1.62 -1.59 -10.41
C SER A 100 1.40 -2.29 -9.09
N ASN A 101 1.78 -1.65 -7.98
CA ASN A 101 1.53 -2.19 -6.65
C ASN A 101 0.02 -2.34 -6.39
N VAL A 102 -0.75 -1.28 -6.66
CA VAL A 102 -2.22 -1.29 -6.54
C VAL A 102 -2.85 -2.43 -7.36
N ALA A 103 -2.38 -2.65 -8.59
CA ALA A 103 -2.88 -3.73 -9.45
C ALA A 103 -2.54 -5.13 -8.88
N CYS A 104 -1.34 -5.32 -8.33
CA CYS A 104 -0.95 -6.54 -7.64
C CYS A 104 -1.83 -6.78 -6.40
N ASP A 105 -2.09 -5.75 -5.62
CA ASP A 105 -2.86 -5.82 -4.38
C ASP A 105 -4.31 -6.26 -4.64
N TYR A 106 -4.97 -5.73 -5.67
CA TYR A 106 -6.31 -6.18 -6.05
C TYR A 106 -6.35 -7.68 -6.35
N VAL A 107 -5.39 -8.18 -7.12
CA VAL A 107 -5.31 -9.61 -7.49
C VAL A 107 -5.09 -10.48 -6.24
N ILE A 108 -4.14 -10.09 -5.39
CA ILE A 108 -3.82 -10.83 -4.16
C ILE A 108 -5.00 -10.82 -3.18
N ASN A 109 -5.60 -9.65 -2.96
CA ASN A 109 -6.66 -9.50 -1.96
C ASN A 109 -7.91 -10.31 -2.33
N LEU A 110 -8.31 -10.30 -3.60
CA LEU A 110 -9.40 -11.15 -4.09
C LEU A 110 -9.09 -12.64 -3.87
N LYS A 111 -7.86 -13.05 -4.13
CA LYS A 111 -7.44 -14.44 -3.86
C LYS A 111 -7.49 -14.80 -2.38
N ILE A 112 -7.01 -13.93 -1.50
CA ILE A 112 -7.07 -14.17 -0.05
C ILE A 112 -8.52 -14.31 0.41
N MET A 113 -9.42 -13.46 -0.07
CA MET A 113 -10.84 -13.54 0.25
C MET A 113 -11.46 -14.86 -0.20
N ASP A 114 -11.19 -15.28 -1.43
CA ASP A 114 -11.74 -16.51 -1.97
C ASP A 114 -11.29 -17.76 -1.22
N ASP A 115 -10.01 -17.77 -0.84
CA ASP A 115 -9.42 -18.90 -0.11
C ASP A 115 -9.86 -18.94 1.38
N ASN A 116 -10.39 -17.84 1.93
CA ASN A 116 -10.65 -17.69 3.37
C ASN A 116 -12.12 -17.39 3.73
N LYS A 117 -13.06 -17.96 3.00
CA LYS A 117 -14.50 -17.86 3.32
C LYS A 117 -14.85 -18.42 4.71
N ASP A 118 -13.95 -19.19 5.30
CA ASP A 118 -14.05 -19.74 6.66
C ASP A 118 -13.58 -18.75 7.75
N GLY A 119 -13.07 -17.56 7.36
CA GLY A 119 -12.59 -16.55 8.31
C GLY A 119 -11.23 -16.87 8.94
N PHE A 120 -10.49 -17.87 8.45
CA PHE A 120 -9.16 -18.21 8.95
C PHE A 120 -8.19 -17.01 8.80
N ALA A 121 -8.22 -16.33 7.67
CA ALA A 121 -7.52 -15.09 7.41
C ALA A 121 -8.49 -14.06 6.81
N THR A 122 -8.35 -12.81 7.21
CA THR A 122 -9.13 -11.69 6.70
C THR A 122 -8.21 -10.56 6.30
N LEU A 123 -8.63 -9.70 5.40
CA LEU A 123 -7.85 -8.52 5.05
C LEU A 123 -8.01 -7.47 6.17
N PRO A 124 -6.93 -6.72 6.49
CA PRO A 124 -7.06 -5.52 7.32
C PRO A 124 -8.00 -4.50 6.70
N GLU A 125 -8.54 -3.60 7.53
CA GLU A 125 -9.36 -2.49 7.06
C GLU A 125 -8.60 -1.62 6.04
N GLY A 126 -9.28 -1.23 4.98
CA GLY A 126 -8.68 -0.46 3.87
C GLY A 126 -8.00 -1.31 2.80
N GLY A 127 -7.99 -2.62 2.92
CA GLY A 127 -7.49 -3.50 1.85
C GLY A 127 -8.25 -3.28 0.52
N LEU A 128 -7.50 -3.15 -0.58
CA LEU A 128 -8.06 -2.90 -1.91
C LEU A 128 -8.84 -4.11 -2.41
N ILE A 129 -10.14 -3.96 -2.62
CA ILE A 129 -11.04 -5.00 -3.12
C ILE A 129 -11.98 -4.39 -4.15
N ASP A 130 -12.04 -4.97 -5.33
CA ASP A 130 -13.07 -4.66 -6.33
C ASP A 130 -13.36 -5.93 -7.15
N GLU A 131 -14.60 -6.38 -7.09
CA GLU A 131 -15.08 -7.58 -7.78
C GLU A 131 -14.92 -7.52 -9.30
N LYS A 132 -14.83 -6.30 -9.88
CA LYS A 132 -14.60 -6.14 -11.34
C LYS A 132 -13.28 -6.73 -11.81
N TYR A 133 -12.30 -6.89 -10.90
CA TYR A 133 -10.98 -7.45 -11.21
C TYR A 133 -10.87 -8.96 -10.98
N ARG A 134 -11.98 -9.63 -10.62
CA ARG A 134 -11.98 -11.08 -10.40
C ARG A 134 -11.53 -11.81 -11.66
N ASP A 135 -10.72 -12.84 -11.48
CA ASP A 135 -10.13 -13.66 -12.56
C ASP A 135 -9.20 -12.90 -13.53
N MET A 136 -8.80 -11.69 -13.20
CA MET A 136 -7.81 -10.92 -13.96
C MET A 136 -6.40 -11.11 -13.41
N ASP A 137 -5.41 -11.00 -14.31
CA ASP A 137 -4.01 -10.88 -13.92
C ASP A 137 -3.63 -9.41 -13.63
N THR A 138 -2.45 -9.21 -13.06
CA THR A 138 -1.96 -7.88 -12.69
C THR A 138 -1.86 -6.93 -13.89
N ALA A 139 -1.48 -7.41 -15.07
CA ALA A 139 -1.37 -6.55 -16.27
C ALA A 139 -2.73 -6.08 -16.76
N GLN A 140 -3.74 -6.94 -16.67
CA GLN A 140 -5.12 -6.58 -17.04
C GLN A 140 -5.66 -5.51 -16.09
N VAL A 141 -5.47 -5.69 -14.77
CA VAL A 141 -5.88 -4.71 -13.76
C VAL A 141 -5.14 -3.39 -13.94
N PHE A 142 -3.82 -3.43 -14.13
CA PHE A 142 -2.98 -2.25 -14.39
C PHE A 142 -3.48 -1.43 -15.58
N ASN A 143 -3.78 -2.09 -16.71
CA ASN A 143 -4.25 -1.41 -17.91
C ASN A 143 -5.61 -0.74 -17.72
N ILE A 144 -6.51 -1.35 -16.94
CA ILE A 144 -7.81 -0.76 -16.61
C ILE A 144 -7.61 0.47 -15.73
N LEU A 145 -6.84 0.34 -14.64
CA LEU A 145 -6.56 1.44 -13.71
C LEU A 145 -5.91 2.64 -14.42
N ARG A 146 -4.94 2.37 -15.30
CA ARG A 146 -4.27 3.40 -16.08
C ARG A 146 -5.24 4.15 -16.98
N LYS A 147 -6.10 3.41 -17.69
CA LYS A 147 -7.12 4.03 -18.52
C LYS A 147 -8.09 4.89 -17.72
N GLU A 148 -8.52 4.42 -16.54
CA GLU A 148 -9.39 5.19 -15.64
C GLU A 148 -8.71 6.46 -15.13
N GLN A 149 -7.39 6.47 -14.91
CA GLN A 149 -6.63 7.68 -14.58
C GLN A 149 -6.58 8.67 -15.74
N ASP A 150 -6.34 8.19 -16.98
CA ASP A 150 -6.26 9.00 -18.18
C ASP A 150 -7.62 9.63 -18.54
N GLU A 151 -8.74 8.99 -18.16
CA GLU A 151 -10.11 9.46 -18.42
C GLU A 151 -10.64 10.42 -17.32
N GLN A 152 -9.95 10.58 -16.19
CA GLN A 152 -10.33 11.58 -15.18
C GLN A 152 -9.88 12.97 -15.67
N PRO A 153 -10.82 13.93 -15.90
CA PRO A 153 -10.44 15.27 -16.29
C PRO A 153 -9.60 15.89 -15.16
N THR A 154 -8.39 16.30 -15.50
CA THR A 154 -7.59 17.16 -14.62
C THR A 154 -8.33 18.47 -14.48
N GLY A 155 -9.04 18.65 -13.38
CA GLY A 155 -9.68 19.91 -13.03
C GLY A 155 -8.63 20.92 -12.59
N GLU A 156 -8.00 21.59 -13.57
CA GLU A 156 -7.24 22.80 -13.38
C GLU A 156 -7.38 23.66 -14.65
N ASP A 157 -8.45 24.42 -14.74
CA ASP A 157 -8.45 25.70 -15.40
C ASP A 157 -9.05 26.72 -14.42
N GLY A 158 -8.19 27.18 -13.51
CA GLY A 158 -8.38 28.40 -12.78
C GLY A 158 -8.11 29.57 -13.72
N ASP A 159 -9.13 30.02 -14.41
CA ASP A 159 -9.14 31.32 -15.08
C ASP A 159 -8.70 32.39 -14.08
N ASN A 160 -7.46 32.82 -14.20
CA ASN A 160 -6.98 34.03 -13.58
C ASN A 160 -7.27 35.18 -14.51
N ASP A 161 -8.54 35.64 -14.47
CA ASP A 161 -8.99 36.86 -15.13
C ASP A 161 -8.30 38.04 -14.43
N SER A 162 -7.20 38.53 -15.04
CA SER A 162 -6.50 39.74 -14.65
C SER A 162 -7.34 40.91 -15.13
N GLN A 163 -8.17 41.46 -14.24
CA GLN A 163 -8.77 42.78 -14.45
C GLN A 163 -7.69 43.87 -14.38
N ASP A 164 -7.35 44.39 -15.56
CA ASP A 164 -6.70 45.68 -15.71
C ASP A 164 -7.62 46.77 -15.12
N ASN A 165 -7.17 47.38 -14.03
CA ASN A 165 -7.80 48.60 -13.51
C ASN A 165 -6.85 49.75 -13.77
N GLU A 166 -7.06 50.45 -14.90
CA GLU A 166 -6.53 51.77 -15.15
C GLU A 166 -7.12 52.78 -14.16
N SER A 167 -6.32 53.45 -13.38
CA SER A 167 -6.69 54.73 -12.78
C SER A 167 -5.53 55.72 -12.94
N GLU A 168 -5.82 56.69 -13.79
CA GLU A 168 -5.07 57.95 -13.92
C GLU A 168 -5.08 58.70 -12.58
N GLY A 169 -4.01 59.46 -12.30
CA GLY A 169 -3.93 60.39 -11.18
C GLY A 169 -2.55 61.00 -11.02
N ASP A 170 -2.28 61.93 -11.84
CA ASP A 170 -1.78 63.32 -11.72
C ASP A 170 -0.92 63.70 -10.51
N GLY A 171 0.27 64.31 -10.82
CA GLY A 171 0.83 65.48 -10.14
C GLY A 171 1.70 65.26 -8.92
N GLU A 172 2.92 65.53 -8.88
CA GLU A 172 3.55 66.83 -8.61
C GLU A 172 5.07 66.69 -8.27
N GLN A 173 5.81 67.70 -8.67
CA GLN A 173 7.24 67.93 -8.56
C GLN A 173 7.72 68.06 -7.11
N GLY A 174 8.96 67.73 -6.86
CA GLY A 174 9.66 68.07 -5.62
C GLY A 174 11.15 67.74 -5.68
N ASP A 175 11.89 68.69 -6.11
CA ASP A 175 13.32 68.99 -6.13
C ASP A 175 14.02 68.76 -4.77
N GLY A 176 15.34 68.47 -4.78
CA GLY A 176 16.19 68.63 -3.60
C GLY A 176 17.25 67.58 -3.33
N SER A 177 18.34 67.54 -4.04
CA SER A 177 19.72 67.98 -3.69
C SER A 177 20.38 67.37 -2.46
N THR A 178 21.58 66.83 -2.73
CA THR A 178 22.90 66.94 -2.05
C THR A 178 23.37 65.94 -1.01
N THR A 179 24.51 65.35 -1.39
CA THR A 179 25.80 65.16 -0.66
C THR A 179 25.80 64.26 0.58
N GLY A 180 26.64 63.30 0.67
CA GLY A 180 28.10 63.29 0.72
C GLY A 180 28.56 62.35 1.88
N SER A 181 29.64 61.72 1.66
CA SER A 181 30.63 61.01 2.46
C SER A 181 30.46 59.52 2.56
#